data_7e1f4fdd978d01bd4a779d199d7f1d73
#
_entry.id   7e1f4fdd978d01bd4a779d199d7f1d73
#
_cell.length_a   1.000
_cell.length_b   1.000
_cell.length_c   1.000
_cell.angle_alpha   90.00
_cell.angle_beta   90.00
_cell.angle_gamma   90.00
#
_symmetry.space_group_name_H-M   'P 1'
#
loop_
_entity.id
_entity.type
_entity.pdbx_description
1 polymer ?
#
loop_
_entity_poly.entity_id
_entity_poly.type
_entity_poly.pdbx_seq_one_letter_code
_entity_poly.pdbx_strand_id
1 'polypeptide(L)'
;MKLYIKGAVFERKIIHDLIDMGAILAIRGAGSKSAGSIKADIMALFPSGYLVIIQAKTSKRKLKKEKEEFLAHKGIHAKRIIWLWATPKHYKEDLKEIKEVVK
;
A
#
# COMPACT_ATOMS: atom_id res chain seq x y z
N MET A 1 -16.44 -5.51 -14.84
CA MET A 1 -15.88 -4.38 -15.58
C MET A 1 -15.62 -3.18 -14.70
N LYS A 2 -16.66 -2.65 -14.07
CA LYS A 2 -16.48 -1.48 -13.20
C LYS A 2 -15.53 -1.73 -12.03
N LEU A 3 -15.52 -2.94 -11.48
CA LEU A 3 -14.63 -3.29 -10.37
C LEU A 3 -13.17 -3.22 -10.78
N TYR A 4 -12.87 -3.66 -11.99
CA TYR A 4 -11.52 -3.64 -12.51
C TYR A 4 -11.03 -2.20 -12.67
N ILE A 5 -11.85 -1.33 -13.22
CA ILE A 5 -11.53 0.08 -13.38
C ILE A 5 -11.38 0.76 -12.02
N LYS A 6 -12.25 0.41 -11.07
CA LYS A 6 -12.17 0.95 -9.71
C LYS A 6 -10.86 0.60 -9.02
N GLY A 7 -10.36 -0.62 -9.24
CA GLY A 7 -9.08 -1.02 -8.65
C GLY A 7 -7.94 -0.14 -9.12
N ALA A 8 -7.83 0.08 -10.42
CA ALA A 8 -6.79 0.92 -10.99
C ALA A 8 -6.93 2.38 -10.52
N VAL A 9 -8.15 2.89 -10.48
CA VAL A 9 -8.40 4.25 -10.01
C VAL A 9 -8.00 4.40 -8.55
N PHE A 10 -8.34 3.42 -7.73
CA PHE A 10 -7.99 3.45 -6.32
C PHE A 10 -6.48 3.47 -6.11
N GLU A 11 -5.75 2.61 -6.83
CA GLU A 11 -4.30 2.58 -6.73
C GLU A 11 -3.66 3.91 -7.14
N ARG A 12 -4.17 4.53 -8.20
CA ARG A 12 -3.67 5.83 -8.63
C ARG A 12 -3.93 6.93 -7.60
N LYS A 13 -5.08 6.89 -6.94
CA LYS A 13 -5.38 7.83 -5.86
C LYS A 13 -4.40 7.69 -4.71
N ILE A 14 -4.09 6.46 -4.34
CA ILE A 14 -3.12 6.22 -3.27
C ILE A 14 -1.75 6.76 -3.65
N ILE A 15 -1.31 6.49 -4.87
CA ILE A 15 -0.02 6.99 -5.36
C ILE A 15 0.02 8.50 -5.33
N HIS A 16 -1.04 9.15 -5.80
CA HIS A 16 -1.13 10.60 -5.81
C HIS A 16 -1.00 11.15 -4.39
N ASP A 17 -1.72 10.54 -3.44
CA ASP A 17 -1.66 10.96 -2.05
C ASP A 17 -0.28 10.77 -1.44
N LEU A 18 0.40 9.67 -1.79
CA LEU A 18 1.75 9.41 -1.31
C LEU A 18 2.74 10.47 -1.81
N ILE A 19 2.62 10.86 -3.07
CA ILE A 19 3.46 11.92 -3.62
C ILE A 19 3.17 13.25 -2.92
N ASP A 20 1.90 13.55 -2.69
CA ASP A 20 1.51 14.76 -1.96
C ASP A 20 2.04 14.78 -0.52
N MET A 21 2.23 13.61 0.07
CA MET A 21 2.81 13.47 1.40
C MET A 21 4.33 13.62 1.41
N GLY A 22 4.96 13.71 0.27
CA GLY A 22 6.40 13.89 0.17
C GLY A 22 7.18 12.67 -0.28
N ALA A 23 6.53 11.61 -0.77
CA ALA A 23 7.25 10.47 -1.31
C ALA A 23 8.11 10.91 -2.51
N ILE A 24 9.34 10.44 -2.56
CA ILE A 24 10.23 10.73 -3.66
C ILE A 24 10.12 9.69 -4.78
N LEU A 25 9.46 8.58 -4.50
CA LEU A 25 9.17 7.55 -5.47
C LEU A 25 7.92 6.82 -5.03
N ALA A 26 6.98 6.63 -5.93
CA ALA A 26 5.82 5.78 -5.67
C ALA A 26 5.54 5.01 -6.96
N ILE A 27 5.51 3.68 -6.86
CA ILE A 27 5.32 2.82 -8.02
C ILE A 27 4.18 1.85 -7.79
N ARG A 28 3.50 1.50 -8.88
CA ARG A 28 2.53 0.42 -8.89
C ARG A 28 3.22 -0.86 -9.32
N GLY A 29 2.99 -1.92 -8.58
CA GLY A 29 3.38 -3.23 -9.05
C GLY A 29 2.62 -3.56 -10.32
N ALA A 30 3.31 -4.03 -11.35
CA ALA A 30 2.66 -4.38 -12.61
C ALA A 30 1.87 -5.68 -12.43
N GLY A 31 0.64 -5.54 -11.93
CA GLY A 31 -0.21 -6.70 -11.70
C GLY A 31 0.48 -7.68 -10.76
N SER A 32 0.28 -8.93 -10.97
CA SER A 32 0.79 -9.98 -10.11
C SER A 32 2.19 -10.46 -10.47
N LYS A 33 2.98 -9.62 -11.12
CA LYS A 33 4.27 -10.07 -11.65
C LYS A 33 5.46 -9.85 -10.74
N SER A 34 5.24 -9.44 -9.51
CA SER A 34 6.32 -9.37 -8.56
C SER A 34 6.79 -10.78 -8.22
N ALA A 35 8.09 -11.00 -8.30
CA ALA A 35 8.68 -12.26 -7.89
C ALA A 35 8.77 -12.30 -6.37
N GLY A 36 8.73 -13.50 -5.81
CA GLY A 36 8.87 -13.68 -4.38
C GLY A 36 7.54 -13.86 -3.67
N SER A 37 7.61 -13.97 -2.36
CA SER A 37 6.46 -14.30 -1.53
C SER A 37 5.64 -13.10 -1.11
N ILE A 38 6.22 -11.90 -1.19
CA ILE A 38 5.51 -10.69 -0.80
C ILE A 38 4.84 -10.10 -2.02
N LYS A 39 3.52 -9.95 -1.93
CA LYS A 39 2.73 -9.35 -3.00
C LYS A 39 2.27 -7.98 -2.57
N ALA A 40 2.65 -6.97 -3.33
CA ALA A 40 2.28 -5.59 -3.05
C ALA A 40 1.85 -4.90 -4.32
N ASP A 41 0.81 -4.09 -4.20
CA ASP A 41 0.30 -3.31 -5.33
C ASP A 41 1.05 -2.00 -5.50
N ILE A 42 1.51 -1.43 -4.40
CA ILE A 42 2.14 -0.11 -4.39
C ILE A 42 3.33 -0.12 -3.44
N MET A 43 4.39 0.57 -3.84
CA MET A 43 5.53 0.83 -2.96
C MET A 43 5.88 2.31 -3.06
N ALA A 44 6.23 2.90 -1.93
CA ALA A 44 6.62 4.32 -1.89
C ALA A 44 7.83 4.51 -0.99
N LEU A 45 8.78 5.33 -1.44
CA LEU A 45 9.97 5.66 -0.69
C LEU A 45 9.92 7.12 -0.27
N PHE A 46 10.24 7.39 0.98
CA PHE A 46 10.26 8.73 1.54
C PHE A 46 11.68 9.20 1.85
N PRO A 47 11.93 10.51 1.84
CA PRO A 47 13.27 11.04 2.12
C PRO A 47 13.82 10.62 3.48
N SER A 48 12.95 10.36 4.44
CA SER A 48 13.34 9.91 5.77
C SER A 48 13.90 8.49 5.79
N GLY A 49 13.85 7.78 4.65
CA GLY A 49 14.30 6.41 4.55
C GLY A 49 13.20 5.39 4.77
N TYR A 50 11.96 5.83 5.01
CA TYR A 50 10.84 4.91 5.16
C TYR A 50 10.38 4.37 3.81
N LEU A 51 10.11 3.09 3.76
CA LEU A 51 9.50 2.41 2.62
C LEU A 51 8.10 1.96 3.04
N VAL A 52 7.10 2.36 2.28
CA VAL A 52 5.71 1.97 2.54
C VAL A 52 5.31 0.95 1.50
N ILE A 53 4.85 -0.20 1.96
CA ILE A 53 4.40 -1.30 1.10
C ILE A 53 2.90 -1.46 1.29
N ILE A 54 2.15 -1.34 0.20
CA ILE A 54 0.70 -1.27 0.26
C ILE A 54 0.07 -2.35 -0.60
N GLN A 55 -0.87 -3.06 -0.03
CA GLN A 55 -1.78 -3.93 -0.75
C GLN A 55 -3.13 -3.23 -0.78
N ALA A 56 -3.63 -2.92 -1.97
CA ALA A 56 -4.87 -2.18 -2.13
C ALA A 56 -6.00 -3.11 -2.57
N LYS A 57 -7.12 -3.05 -1.87
CA LYS A 57 -8.28 -3.90 -2.17
C LYS A 57 -9.55 -3.08 -2.20
N THR A 58 -10.29 -3.20 -3.29
CA THR A 58 -11.60 -2.56 -3.45
C THR A 58 -12.76 -3.53 -3.26
N SER A 59 -12.46 -4.82 -3.24
CA SER A 59 -13.48 -5.86 -3.13
C SER A 59 -14.13 -5.86 -1.76
N LYS A 60 -15.44 -6.11 -1.73
CA LYS A 60 -16.18 -6.27 -0.48
C LYS A 60 -16.08 -7.68 0.09
N ARG A 61 -15.41 -8.59 -0.62
CA ARG A 61 -15.22 -9.95 -0.13
C ARG A 61 -14.37 -9.94 1.13
N LYS A 62 -14.68 -10.89 2.01
CA LYS A 62 -13.86 -11.08 3.19
C LYS A 62 -12.53 -11.68 2.77
N LEU A 63 -11.51 -10.86 2.73
CA LEU A 63 -10.17 -11.28 2.37
C LEU A 63 -9.29 -11.40 3.63
N LYS A 64 -9.90 -11.92 4.68
CA LYS A 64 -9.25 -12.01 5.98
C LYS A 64 -7.94 -12.79 5.90
N LYS A 65 -7.95 -13.92 5.21
CA LYS A 65 -6.74 -14.73 5.07
C LYS A 65 -5.63 -14.00 4.32
N GLU A 66 -5.99 -13.37 3.20
CA GLU A 66 -5.01 -12.59 2.43
C GLU A 66 -4.45 -11.42 3.23
N LYS A 67 -5.31 -10.75 3.97
CA LYS A 67 -4.90 -9.65 4.82
C LYS A 67 -3.94 -10.12 5.91
N GLU A 68 -4.26 -11.23 6.56
CA GLU A 68 -3.40 -11.80 7.59
C GLU A 68 -2.04 -12.20 7.04
N GLU A 69 -2.02 -12.82 5.87
CA GLU A 69 -0.78 -13.21 5.22
C GLU A 69 0.08 -11.98 4.88
N PHE A 70 -0.54 -10.94 4.36
CA PHE A 70 0.17 -9.72 4.04
C PHE A 70 0.74 -9.05 5.30
N LEU A 71 -0.09 -8.89 6.32
CA LEU A 71 0.32 -8.21 7.54
C LEU A 71 1.28 -9.03 8.40
N ALA A 72 1.34 -10.34 8.16
CA ALA A 72 2.32 -11.19 8.84
C ALA A 72 3.76 -10.76 8.56
N HIS A 73 4.00 -10.09 7.43
CA HIS A 73 5.32 -9.60 7.08
C HIS A 73 5.79 -8.43 7.96
N LYS A 74 4.90 -7.85 8.76
CA LYS A 74 5.29 -6.80 9.71
C LYS A 74 6.37 -7.23 10.68
N GLY A 75 6.50 -8.53 10.92
CA GLY A 75 7.54 -9.07 11.81
C GLY A 75 8.91 -9.17 11.17
N ILE A 76 9.03 -8.92 9.87
CA ILE A 76 10.33 -8.93 9.22
C ILE A 76 11.15 -7.76 9.74
N HIS A 77 12.42 -8.03 10.04
CA HIS A 77 13.33 -7.06 10.66
C HIS A 77 13.67 -5.91 9.72
N ALA A 78 12.78 -4.95 9.62
CA ALA A 78 13.00 -3.78 8.82
C ALA A 78 12.40 -2.58 9.57
N LYS A 79 13.24 -1.84 10.25
CA LYS A 79 12.81 -0.77 11.14
C LYS A 79 12.09 0.38 10.44
N ARG A 80 12.30 0.53 9.14
CA ARG A 80 11.73 1.64 8.38
C ARG A 80 10.83 1.16 7.24
N ILE A 81 10.18 0.03 7.43
CA ILE A 81 9.17 -0.46 6.48
C ILE A 81 7.80 -0.39 7.14
N ILE A 82 6.86 0.22 6.44
CA ILE A 82 5.48 0.32 6.89
C ILE A 82 4.62 -0.52 5.95
N TRP A 83 3.79 -1.36 6.52
CA TRP A 83 2.91 -2.26 5.79
C TRP A 83 1.47 -1.77 5.91
N LEU A 84 0.80 -1.55 4.79
CA LEU A 84 -0.56 -1.05 4.81
C LEU A 84 -1.47 -1.91 3.93
N TRP A 85 -2.56 -2.37 4.52
CA TRP A 85 -3.66 -2.98 3.79
C TRP A 85 -4.69 -1.88 3.56
N ALA A 86 -4.72 -1.33 2.35
CA ALA A 86 -5.52 -0.16 2.04
C ALA A 86 -6.88 -0.53 1.46
N THR A 87 -7.93 0.08 2.00
CA THR A 87 -9.29 -0.05 1.46
C THR A 87 -9.83 1.36 1.21
N PRO A 88 -10.77 1.53 0.26
CA PRO A 88 -11.31 2.86 -0.05
C PRO A 88 -11.92 3.56 1.17
N LYS A 89 -12.44 2.79 2.10
CA LYS A 89 -13.11 3.34 3.27
C LYS A 89 -12.15 3.88 4.32
N HIS A 90 -10.96 3.31 4.44
CA HIS A 90 -10.06 3.61 5.55
C HIS A 90 -8.70 4.18 5.14
N TYR A 91 -8.33 4.09 3.88
CA TYR A 91 -6.95 4.40 3.49
C TYR A 91 -6.52 5.84 3.78
N LYS A 92 -7.44 6.79 3.72
CA LYS A 92 -7.08 8.20 3.96
C LYS A 92 -6.66 8.44 5.40
N GLU A 93 -7.33 7.82 6.34
CA GLU A 93 -6.95 7.91 7.75
C GLU A 93 -5.64 7.21 8.01
N ASP A 94 -5.46 6.03 7.38
CA ASP A 94 -4.21 5.30 7.50
C ASP A 94 -3.05 6.11 6.95
N LEU A 95 -3.23 6.79 5.82
CA LEU A 95 -2.19 7.63 5.25
C LEU A 95 -1.86 8.84 6.13
N LYS A 96 -2.84 9.39 6.83
CA LYS A 96 -2.59 10.47 7.79
C LYS A 96 -1.65 10.00 8.90
N GLU A 97 -1.88 8.82 9.43
CA GLU A 97 -1.01 8.26 10.46
C GLU A 97 0.40 8.01 9.91
N ILE A 98 0.48 7.47 8.71
CA ILE A 98 1.76 7.20 8.05
C ILE A 98 2.52 8.52 7.82
N LYS A 99 1.83 9.57 7.43
CA LYS A 99 2.43 10.88 7.21
C LYS A 99 3.18 11.38 8.45
N GLU A 100 2.64 11.14 9.62
CA GLU A 100 3.31 11.55 10.86
C GLU A 100 4.57 10.74 11.14
N VAL A 101 4.62 9.51 10.67
CA VAL A 101 5.76 8.63 10.89
C VAL A 101 6.90 8.91 9.89
N VAL A 102 6.55 9.15 8.63
CA VAL A 102 7.57 9.26 7.56
C VAL A 102 8.20 10.64 7.43
N LYS A 103 7.80 11.56 8.24
CA LYS A 103 8.34 12.94 8.22
C LYS A 103 9.88 13.00 8.34
#